data_9f9df6d217b432fccf3a58da65b77b8c
#
_entry.id   9f9df6d217b432fccf3a58da65b77b8c
#
_cell.length_a   1.000
_cell.length_b   1.000
_cell.length_c   1.000
_cell.angle_alpha   90.00
_cell.angle_beta   90.00
_cell.angle_gamma   90.00
#
_symmetry.space_group_name_H-M   'P 1'
#
loop_
_entity.id
_entity.type
_entity.pdbx_description
1 polymer ?
#
loop_
_entity_poly.entity_id
_entity_poly.type
_entity_poly.pdbx_seq_one_letter_code
_entity_poly.pdbx_strand_id
1 'polypeptide(L)'
;KSIEDLFDNTIGKHNLPLNNGKFYFNTFKTNTTHPFFISDKFILCTIKYDHQDYNKINLKYDINRDVLVFKPFGESENYGTILIKNKVNEFILHNKKFINLSLSNSQISNGFYEENFVAKKFIFYIKHKKSKRESIKNQEMFMEFEIFNEFLILKNNLFITIKNKKH
;
A
#
# COMPACT_ATOMS: atom_id res chain seq x y z
N LYS A 1 22.63 5.74 15.90
CA LYS A 1 22.55 5.08 14.56
C LYS A 1 22.34 3.61 14.85
N SER A 2 21.26 3.02 14.30
CA SER A 2 21.01 1.59 14.46
C SER A 2 22.04 0.78 13.65
N ILE A 3 22.21 -0.50 13.98
CA ILE A 3 23.05 -1.43 13.21
C ILE A 3 22.54 -1.52 11.76
N GLU A 4 21.23 -1.42 11.57
CA GLU A 4 20.57 -1.40 10.27
C GLU A 4 20.95 -0.16 9.43
N ASP A 5 20.99 1.04 10.05
CA ASP A 5 21.46 2.27 9.37
C ASP A 5 22.92 2.13 8.91
N LEU A 6 23.75 1.41 9.67
CA LEU A 6 25.14 1.16 9.34
C LEU A 6 25.26 0.17 8.16
N PHE A 7 24.47 -0.87 8.18
CA PHE A 7 24.40 -1.89 7.14
C PHE A 7 23.92 -1.31 5.81
N ASP A 8 22.86 -0.53 5.80
CA ASP A 8 22.30 0.14 4.62
C ASP A 8 23.30 1.13 4.02
N ASN A 9 24.07 1.83 4.85
CA ASN A 9 25.12 2.72 4.38
C ASN A 9 26.35 1.97 3.83
N THR A 10 26.63 0.75 4.31
CA THR A 10 27.76 -0.08 3.88
C THR A 10 27.47 -0.80 2.55
N ILE A 11 26.26 -1.34 2.38
CA ILE A 11 25.84 -2.00 1.13
C ILE A 11 25.57 -0.97 0.02
N GLY A 12 25.25 0.27 0.40
CA GLY A 12 24.83 1.33 -0.50
C GLY A 12 23.33 1.24 -0.83
N LYS A 13 22.67 2.38 -0.77
CA LYS A 13 21.20 2.52 -0.96
C LYS A 13 20.70 2.01 -2.31
N HIS A 14 21.59 1.92 -3.32
CA HIS A 14 21.24 1.41 -4.66
C HIS A 14 21.16 -0.13 -4.72
N ASN A 15 21.75 -0.84 -3.77
CA ASN A 15 21.79 -2.30 -3.73
C ASN A 15 20.74 -2.92 -2.80
N LEU A 16 19.85 -2.10 -2.24
CA LEU A 16 18.80 -2.61 -1.35
C LEU A 16 17.81 -3.51 -2.09
N PRO A 17 17.33 -4.60 -1.46
CA PRO A 17 16.32 -5.50 -2.02
C PRO A 17 15.04 -4.79 -2.48
N LEU A 18 14.75 -3.59 -1.95
CA LEU A 18 13.64 -2.73 -2.36
C LEU A 18 13.70 -2.29 -3.83
N ASN A 19 14.91 -2.29 -4.44
CA ASN A 19 15.10 -1.92 -5.85
C ASN A 19 14.75 -3.06 -6.84
N ASN A 20 14.54 -4.29 -6.36
CA ASN A 20 14.31 -5.48 -7.18
C ASN A 20 12.86 -5.63 -7.67
N GLY A 21 12.11 -4.56 -7.75
CA GLY A 21 10.73 -4.56 -8.21
C GLY A 21 10.56 -4.21 -9.69
N LYS A 22 9.30 -4.13 -10.13
CA LYS A 22 8.95 -3.66 -11.47
C LYS A 22 8.78 -2.16 -11.49
N PHE A 23 9.13 -1.53 -12.61
CA PHE A 23 8.88 -0.10 -12.79
C PHE A 23 7.37 0.23 -12.71
N TYR A 24 7.03 1.29 -11.97
CA TYR A 24 5.66 1.76 -11.84
C TYR A 24 5.35 2.79 -12.93
N PHE A 25 4.43 2.46 -13.80
CA PHE A 25 3.87 3.39 -14.77
C PHE A 25 2.50 3.88 -14.31
N ASN A 26 2.33 5.18 -14.15
CA ASN A 26 1.01 5.78 -14.07
C ASN A 26 0.52 6.06 -15.48
N THR A 27 -0.29 5.14 -16.02
CA THR A 27 -0.83 5.24 -17.38
C THR A 27 -2.12 6.04 -17.47
N PHE A 28 -2.62 6.56 -16.35
CA PHE A 28 -3.92 7.20 -16.31
C PHE A 28 -3.78 8.73 -16.41
N LYS A 29 -4.44 9.33 -17.40
CA LYS A 29 -4.74 10.75 -17.39
C LYS A 29 -5.86 10.97 -16.37
N THR A 30 -5.54 11.58 -15.24
CA THR A 30 -6.48 11.89 -14.16
C THR A 30 -6.69 13.40 -14.08
N ASN A 31 -7.87 13.84 -13.67
CA ASN A 31 -8.15 15.26 -13.49
C ASN A 31 -8.05 15.64 -12.00
N THR A 32 -8.99 15.17 -11.18
CA THR A 32 -9.12 15.57 -9.76
C THR A 32 -8.88 14.44 -8.78
N THR A 33 -8.87 13.20 -9.26
CA THR A 33 -8.71 12.00 -8.43
C THR A 33 -7.46 11.22 -8.83
N HIS A 34 -6.99 10.35 -7.95
CA HIS A 34 -5.79 9.54 -8.18
C HIS A 34 -5.97 8.13 -7.56
N PRO A 35 -5.22 7.10 -8.02
CA PRO A 35 -5.36 5.72 -7.52
C PRO A 35 -4.80 5.49 -6.12
N PHE A 36 -4.06 6.46 -5.56
CA PHE A 36 -3.31 6.27 -4.32
C PHE A 36 -4.14 6.50 -3.07
N PHE A 37 -3.67 5.92 -1.96
CA PHE A 37 -4.19 6.15 -0.62
C PHE A 37 -3.84 7.57 -0.17
N ILE A 38 -4.84 8.35 0.26
CA ILE A 38 -4.75 9.75 0.74
C ILE A 38 -4.03 10.69 -0.23
N SER A 39 -2.79 10.41 -0.65
CA SER A 39 -1.96 11.32 -1.45
C SER A 39 -1.26 10.59 -2.61
N ASP A 40 -1.05 11.31 -3.72
CA ASP A 40 -0.27 10.86 -4.88
C ASP A 40 1.24 11.10 -4.71
N LYS A 41 1.65 11.79 -3.65
CA LYS A 41 3.04 12.08 -3.34
C LYS A 41 3.69 10.94 -2.56
N PHE A 42 5.00 10.77 -2.78
CA PHE A 42 5.81 9.92 -1.93
C PHE A 42 5.99 10.55 -0.55
N ILE A 43 5.86 9.75 0.49
CA ILE A 43 6.10 10.18 1.88
C ILE A 43 7.07 9.24 2.57
N LEU A 44 7.78 9.77 3.57
CA LEU A 44 8.70 8.98 4.40
C LEU A 44 7.91 8.01 5.29
N CYS A 45 8.25 6.75 5.19
CA CYS A 45 7.57 5.63 5.83
C CYS A 45 8.55 4.66 6.48
N THR A 46 8.01 3.77 7.28
CA THR A 46 8.70 2.56 7.76
C THR A 46 8.05 1.35 7.09
N ILE A 47 8.84 0.40 6.67
CA ILE A 47 8.38 -0.84 6.05
C ILE A 47 9.20 -2.02 6.55
N LYS A 48 8.52 -3.14 6.82
CA LYS A 48 9.14 -4.44 7.01
C LYS A 48 9.03 -5.23 5.70
N TYR A 49 10.17 -5.46 5.06
CA TYR A 49 10.26 -6.08 3.75
C TYR A 49 11.28 -7.22 3.77
N ASP A 50 10.86 -8.40 3.37
CA ASP A 50 11.69 -9.62 3.40
C ASP A 50 12.29 -9.87 4.81
N HIS A 51 11.44 -9.66 5.85
CA HIS A 51 11.78 -9.77 7.29
C HIS A 51 12.77 -8.72 7.83
N GLN A 52 13.21 -7.76 7.02
CA GLN A 52 14.09 -6.66 7.42
C GLN A 52 13.31 -5.35 7.56
N ASP A 53 13.63 -4.57 8.58
CA ASP A 53 13.03 -3.25 8.80
C ASP A 53 13.80 -2.16 8.06
N TYR A 54 13.06 -1.34 7.30
CA TYR A 54 13.59 -0.18 6.58
C TYR A 54 12.89 1.08 7.07
N ASN A 55 13.68 2.06 7.50
CA ASN A 55 13.19 3.33 7.98
C ASN A 55 13.46 4.45 6.98
N LYS A 56 12.63 5.50 7.00
CA LYS A 56 12.75 6.69 6.14
C LYS A 56 12.78 6.34 4.65
N ILE A 57 11.91 5.42 4.25
CA ILE A 57 11.73 4.99 2.86
C ILE A 57 10.59 5.80 2.24
N ASN A 58 10.82 6.35 1.05
CA ASN A 58 9.79 7.08 0.31
C ASN A 58 8.83 6.11 -0.37
N LEU A 59 7.59 6.03 0.13
CA LEU A 59 6.55 5.15 -0.38
C LEU A 59 5.28 5.92 -0.76
N LYS A 60 4.52 5.34 -1.68
CA LYS A 60 3.09 5.61 -1.88
C LYS A 60 2.36 4.30 -2.13
N TYR A 61 1.08 4.25 -1.75
CA TYR A 61 0.27 3.05 -1.85
C TYR A 61 -0.84 3.24 -2.90
N ASP A 62 -0.75 2.51 -4.01
CA ASP A 62 -1.79 2.43 -5.03
C ASP A 62 -2.86 1.44 -4.57
N ILE A 63 -3.98 1.97 -4.06
CA ILE A 63 -5.11 1.17 -3.54
C ILE A 63 -6.08 0.70 -4.63
N ASN A 64 -5.91 1.17 -5.89
CA ASN A 64 -6.63 0.61 -7.02
C ASN A 64 -6.02 -0.73 -7.45
N ARG A 65 -4.68 -0.83 -7.45
CA ARG A 65 -3.94 -2.05 -7.83
C ARG A 65 -3.51 -2.89 -6.64
N ASP A 66 -3.65 -2.36 -5.41
CA ASP A 66 -3.18 -2.97 -4.16
C ASP A 66 -1.66 -3.26 -4.19
N VAL A 67 -0.87 -2.24 -4.55
CA VAL A 67 0.59 -2.31 -4.64
C VAL A 67 1.27 -1.13 -3.96
N LEU A 68 2.42 -1.40 -3.31
CA LEU A 68 3.30 -0.36 -2.79
C LEU A 68 4.30 0.07 -3.86
N VAL A 69 4.48 1.37 -3.99
CA VAL A 69 5.43 1.99 -4.90
C VAL A 69 6.51 2.67 -4.07
N PHE A 70 7.72 2.23 -4.25
CA PHE A 70 8.93 2.76 -3.64
C PHE A 70 9.60 3.75 -4.60
N LYS A 71 10.06 4.90 -4.07
CA LYS A 71 10.93 5.81 -4.80
C LYS A 71 12.39 5.49 -4.46
N PRO A 72 13.20 4.96 -5.41
CA PRO A 72 14.60 4.70 -5.17
C PRO A 72 15.36 5.97 -4.79
N PHE A 73 16.44 5.81 -4.05
CA PHE A 73 17.25 6.93 -3.59
C PHE A 73 17.89 7.68 -4.77
N GLY A 74 17.78 9.01 -4.77
CA GLY A 74 18.31 9.85 -5.83
C GLY A 74 17.40 10.03 -7.04
N GLU A 75 16.30 9.26 -7.12
CA GLU A 75 15.37 9.33 -8.25
C GLU A 75 14.33 10.46 -8.12
N SER A 76 13.78 10.86 -9.27
CA SER A 76 12.74 11.89 -9.36
C SER A 76 11.40 11.40 -8.81
N GLU A 77 10.45 12.34 -8.56
CA GLU A 77 9.08 12.02 -8.13
C GLU A 77 8.27 11.21 -9.16
N ASN A 78 8.70 11.20 -10.42
CA ASN A 78 8.06 10.46 -11.49
C ASN A 78 8.53 9.01 -11.58
N TYR A 79 9.60 8.65 -10.86
CA TYR A 79 10.15 7.31 -10.86
C TYR A 79 9.66 6.52 -9.65
N GLY A 80 9.22 5.30 -9.88
CA GLY A 80 8.78 4.41 -8.81
C GLY A 80 8.99 2.95 -9.16
N THR A 81 9.30 2.16 -8.14
CA THR A 81 9.43 0.70 -8.22
C THR A 81 8.31 0.04 -7.45
N ILE A 82 7.55 -0.85 -8.08
CA ILE A 82 6.53 -1.65 -7.41
C ILE A 82 7.24 -2.69 -6.55
N LEU A 83 7.05 -2.65 -5.24
CA LEU A 83 7.60 -3.66 -4.34
C LEU A 83 6.97 -5.03 -4.58
N ILE A 84 7.75 -6.09 -4.41
CA ILE A 84 7.28 -7.47 -4.53
C ILE A 84 6.33 -7.74 -3.35
N LYS A 85 5.04 -7.86 -3.63
CA LYS A 85 3.96 -7.87 -2.63
C LYS A 85 4.12 -8.91 -1.54
N ASN A 86 4.52 -10.13 -1.89
CA ASN A 86 4.70 -11.22 -0.93
C ASN A 86 5.93 -11.05 -0.01
N LYS A 87 6.83 -10.12 -0.33
CA LYS A 87 7.96 -9.74 0.53
C LYS A 87 7.63 -8.61 1.51
N VAL A 88 6.52 -7.89 1.28
CA VAL A 88 6.05 -6.86 2.21
C VAL A 88 5.31 -7.55 3.36
N ASN A 89 5.81 -7.42 4.58
CA ASN A 89 5.16 -7.92 5.79
C ASN A 89 4.16 -6.89 6.33
N GLU A 90 4.66 -5.69 6.62
CA GLU A 90 3.87 -4.56 7.13
C GLU A 90 4.53 -3.22 6.77
N PHE A 91 3.77 -2.14 6.82
CA PHE A 91 4.28 -0.78 6.64
C PHE A 91 3.43 0.24 7.40
N ILE A 92 4.03 1.39 7.71
CA ILE A 92 3.34 2.52 8.32
C ILE A 92 3.31 3.67 7.31
N LEU A 93 2.11 4.08 6.91
CA LEU A 93 1.86 5.13 5.94
C LEU A 93 0.77 6.07 6.48
N HIS A 94 1.02 7.39 6.50
CA HIS A 94 0.12 8.39 7.10
C HIS A 94 -0.31 8.04 8.53
N ASN A 95 0.63 7.59 9.37
CA ASN A 95 0.39 7.13 10.75
C ASN A 95 -0.60 5.96 10.89
N LYS A 96 -0.82 5.23 9.81
CA LYS A 96 -1.65 4.03 9.78
C LYS A 96 -0.78 2.81 9.52
N LYS A 97 -0.97 1.78 10.33
CA LYS A 97 -0.28 0.51 10.18
C LYS A 97 -1.06 -0.38 9.21
N PHE A 98 -0.36 -0.89 8.21
CA PHE A 98 -0.87 -1.85 7.24
C PHE A 98 -0.12 -3.17 7.38
N ILE A 99 -0.85 -4.28 7.31
CA ILE A 99 -0.29 -5.62 7.29
C ILE A 99 -0.68 -6.33 6.00
N ASN A 100 0.18 -7.23 5.54
CA ASN A 100 -0.12 -8.06 4.37
C ASN A 100 -0.80 -9.36 4.82
N LEU A 101 -2.11 -9.47 4.56
CA LEU A 101 -2.86 -10.69 4.86
C LEU A 101 -2.90 -11.60 3.63
N SER A 102 -2.41 -12.83 3.82
CA SER A 102 -2.56 -13.93 2.86
C SER A 102 -3.47 -14.99 3.49
N LEU A 103 -4.73 -14.97 3.08
CA LEU A 103 -5.77 -15.81 3.68
C LEU A 103 -6.15 -16.93 2.72
N SER A 104 -6.33 -18.12 3.25
CA SER A 104 -6.76 -19.30 2.47
C SER A 104 -8.25 -19.26 2.08
N ASN A 105 -9.00 -18.31 2.64
CA ASN A 105 -10.42 -18.15 2.36
C ASN A 105 -10.65 -17.37 1.06
N SER A 106 -11.21 -18.02 0.05
CA SER A 106 -11.50 -17.43 -1.25
C SER A 106 -12.53 -16.27 -1.22
N GLN A 107 -13.29 -16.11 -0.15
CA GLN A 107 -14.26 -15.02 0.02
C GLN A 107 -13.63 -13.72 0.54
N ILE A 108 -12.38 -13.77 1.00
CA ILE A 108 -11.66 -12.62 1.55
C ILE A 108 -10.50 -12.29 0.63
N SER A 109 -10.44 -11.07 0.15
CA SER A 109 -9.37 -10.65 -0.75
C SER A 109 -8.02 -10.56 -0.01
N ASN A 110 -6.97 -11.20 -0.55
CA ASN A 110 -5.61 -11.07 -0.04
C ASN A 110 -5.04 -9.68 -0.29
N GLY A 111 -4.06 -9.25 0.53
CA GLY A 111 -3.30 -8.03 0.36
C GLY A 111 -3.21 -7.15 1.58
N PHE A 112 -3.07 -5.83 1.39
CA PHE A 112 -2.79 -4.91 2.47
C PHE A 112 -4.07 -4.45 3.16
N TYR A 113 -4.07 -4.59 4.49
CA TYR A 113 -5.15 -4.17 5.37
C TYR A 113 -4.62 -3.21 6.43
N GLU A 114 -5.29 -2.08 6.63
CA GLU A 114 -5.05 -1.22 7.79
C GLU A 114 -5.45 -1.97 9.07
N GLU A 115 -4.53 -2.11 10.02
CA GLU A 115 -4.81 -2.55 11.37
C GLU A 115 -5.38 -1.35 12.13
N ASN A 116 -6.69 -1.15 12.02
CA ASN A 116 -7.33 0.10 12.47
C ASN A 116 -7.58 0.12 13.97
N PHE A 117 -8.01 -1.01 14.55
CA PHE A 117 -8.29 -1.11 15.97
C PHE A 117 -7.92 -2.50 16.52
N VAL A 118 -7.14 -2.51 17.61
CA VAL A 118 -6.68 -3.72 18.29
C VAL A 118 -7.25 -3.75 19.69
N ALA A 119 -8.12 -4.72 19.97
CA ALA A 119 -8.67 -4.99 21.29
C ALA A 119 -8.21 -6.37 21.80
N LYS A 120 -8.37 -6.63 23.12
CA LYS A 120 -8.00 -7.93 23.72
C LYS A 120 -8.68 -9.14 23.06
N LYS A 121 -9.89 -8.95 22.49
CA LYS A 121 -10.72 -10.06 21.97
C LYS A 121 -10.89 -10.06 20.45
N PHE A 122 -10.50 -8.99 19.77
CA PHE A 122 -10.61 -8.89 18.31
C PHE A 122 -9.69 -7.81 17.74
N ILE A 123 -9.39 -7.93 16.45
CA ILE A 123 -8.71 -6.89 15.67
C ILE A 123 -9.65 -6.51 14.54
N PHE A 124 -9.78 -5.20 14.30
CA PHE A 124 -10.56 -4.64 13.21
C PHE A 124 -9.64 -4.16 12.11
N TYR A 125 -9.88 -4.65 10.90
CA TYR A 125 -9.11 -4.35 9.71
C TYR A 125 -9.94 -3.62 8.67
N ILE A 126 -9.32 -2.70 7.95
CA ILE A 126 -9.91 -1.99 6.81
C ILE A 126 -9.04 -2.24 5.58
N LYS A 127 -9.62 -2.77 4.51
CA LYS A 127 -9.00 -2.78 3.21
C LYS A 127 -9.49 -1.59 2.41
N HIS A 128 -8.60 -0.63 2.19
CA HIS A 128 -8.89 0.53 1.36
C HIS A 128 -8.76 0.16 -0.11
N LYS A 129 -9.75 0.54 -0.90
CA LYS A 129 -9.79 0.26 -2.34
C LYS A 129 -10.29 1.48 -3.10
N LYS A 130 -9.88 1.58 -4.35
CA LYS A 130 -10.48 2.51 -5.33
C LYS A 130 -10.89 1.74 -6.57
N SER A 131 -12.11 1.97 -7.02
CA SER A 131 -12.54 1.59 -8.37
C SER A 131 -12.19 2.70 -9.35
N LYS A 132 -11.89 2.35 -10.58
CA LYS A 132 -11.68 3.31 -11.66
C LYS A 132 -12.92 3.37 -12.56
N ARG A 133 -13.24 4.57 -13.01
CA ARG A 133 -14.31 4.85 -13.98
C ARG A 133 -13.79 5.80 -15.05
N GLU A 134 -14.18 5.57 -16.29
CA GLU A 134 -13.93 6.51 -17.37
C GLU A 134 -14.91 7.68 -17.29
N SER A 135 -14.40 8.89 -17.48
CA SER A 135 -15.20 10.10 -17.61
C SER A 135 -14.70 10.93 -18.79
N ILE A 136 -15.65 11.59 -19.49
CA ILE A 136 -15.33 12.47 -20.62
C ILE A 136 -15.59 13.91 -20.19
N LYS A 137 -14.56 14.75 -20.29
CA LYS A 137 -14.64 16.19 -20.05
C LYS A 137 -13.95 16.94 -21.19
N ASN A 138 -14.63 17.92 -21.77
CA ASN A 138 -14.09 18.73 -22.89
C ASN A 138 -13.56 17.88 -24.05
N GLN A 139 -14.26 16.80 -24.42
CA GLN A 139 -13.89 15.83 -25.48
C GLN A 139 -12.62 15.02 -25.18
N GLU A 140 -12.08 15.09 -23.98
CA GLU A 140 -10.95 14.28 -23.53
C GLU A 140 -11.40 13.23 -22.52
N MET A 141 -10.78 12.03 -22.58
CA MET A 141 -11.05 10.93 -21.68
C MET A 141 -10.12 11.00 -20.46
N PHE A 142 -10.72 10.94 -19.27
CA PHE A 142 -10.03 10.92 -17.98
C PHE A 142 -10.45 9.67 -17.21
N MET A 143 -9.56 9.23 -16.29
CA MET A 143 -9.90 8.24 -15.28
C MET A 143 -10.24 8.94 -13.97
N GLU A 144 -11.38 8.58 -13.40
CA GLU A 144 -11.80 8.97 -12.06
C GLU A 144 -11.73 7.77 -11.13
N PHE A 145 -11.38 8.03 -9.86
CA PHE A 145 -11.21 7.01 -8.83
C PHE A 145 -12.17 7.26 -7.68
N GLU A 146 -13.00 6.25 -7.37
CA GLU A 146 -13.97 6.28 -6.28
C GLU A 146 -13.52 5.34 -5.16
N ILE A 147 -13.53 5.84 -3.91
CA ILE A 147 -13.13 5.07 -2.73
C ILE A 147 -14.25 4.14 -2.29
N PHE A 148 -13.89 2.90 -1.98
CA PHE A 148 -14.72 1.98 -1.21
C PHE A 148 -13.83 1.13 -0.29
N ASN A 149 -14.40 0.68 0.84
CA ASN A 149 -13.67 -0.08 1.84
C ASN A 149 -14.32 -1.45 2.06
N GLU A 150 -13.47 -2.45 2.31
CA GLU A 150 -13.88 -3.75 2.84
C GLU A 150 -13.45 -3.83 4.30
N PHE A 151 -14.32 -4.43 5.13
CA PHE A 151 -14.10 -4.49 6.57
C PHE A 151 -13.99 -5.94 7.03
N LEU A 152 -13.03 -6.17 7.94
CA LEU A 152 -12.71 -7.49 8.44
C LEU A 152 -12.54 -7.45 9.96
N ILE A 153 -13.03 -8.45 10.64
CA ILE A 153 -12.74 -8.67 12.06
C ILE A 153 -12.00 -10.00 12.20
N LEU A 154 -10.87 -9.98 12.89
CA LEU A 154 -10.23 -11.19 13.41
C LEU A 154 -10.68 -11.42 14.84
N LYS A 155 -11.38 -12.50 15.11
CA LYS A 155 -11.83 -12.93 16.45
C LYS A 155 -11.66 -14.43 16.60
N ASN A 156 -11.05 -14.88 17.70
CA ASN A 156 -10.79 -16.29 17.97
C ASN A 156 -10.11 -17.03 16.79
N ASN A 157 -9.11 -16.40 16.18
CA ASN A 157 -8.39 -16.89 14.99
C ASN A 157 -9.27 -17.07 13.73
N LEU A 158 -10.49 -16.51 13.71
CA LEU A 158 -11.39 -16.55 12.58
C LEU A 158 -11.55 -15.13 11.99
N PHE A 159 -11.42 -15.03 10.66
CA PHE A 159 -11.71 -13.80 9.93
C PHE A 159 -13.18 -13.76 9.53
N ILE A 160 -13.84 -12.65 9.86
CA ILE A 160 -15.27 -12.40 9.61
C ILE A 160 -15.38 -11.13 8.77
N THR A 161 -16.00 -11.24 7.60
CA THR A 161 -16.30 -10.07 6.75
C THR A 161 -17.53 -9.32 7.28
N ILE A 162 -17.44 -7.99 7.33
CA ILE A 162 -18.58 -7.13 7.61
C ILE A 162 -19.13 -6.64 6.29
N LYS A 163 -20.36 -7.02 5.96
CA LYS A 163 -21.08 -6.48 4.78
C LYS A 163 -21.78 -5.19 5.18
N ASN A 164 -21.53 -4.10 4.45
CA ASN A 164 -22.38 -2.92 4.56
C ASN A 164 -23.78 -3.30 4.10
N LYS A 165 -24.79 -3.17 4.96
CA LYS A 165 -26.17 -3.18 4.50
C LYS A 165 -26.34 -1.93 3.64
N LYS A 166 -26.58 -2.11 2.34
CA LYS A 166 -27.11 -1.03 1.51
C LYS A 166 -28.51 -0.71 2.06
N HIS A 167 -28.70 0.47 2.59
CA HIS A 167 -30.01 1.05 2.84
C HIS A 167 -30.60 1.54 1.53
#